data_411c7faae028f5fdfdd40babcac074c6
#
_entry.id   411c7faae028f5fdfdd40babcac074c6
#
_cell.length_a   1.000
_cell.length_b   1.000
_cell.length_c   1.000
_cell.angle_alpha   90.00
_cell.angle_beta   90.00
_cell.angle_gamma   90.00
#
_symmetry.space_group_name_H-M   'P 1'
#
loop_
_entity.id
_entity.type
_entity.pdbx_description
1 polymer ?
#
loop_
_entity_poly.entity_id
_entity_poly.type
_entity_poly.pdbx_seq_one_letter_code
_entity_poly.pdbx_strand_id
1 'polypeptide(L)' 'MTEKKTLKPLTRAEMDVMNVLWDATHALTVNEIVDGYREPRPAYTTVATFLKILEAKGYVEHYKKVETGRTFYYSPMLSR' A
#
# COMPACT_ATOMS: atom_id res chain seq x y z
N MET A 1 -25.79 13.94 -2.40
CA MET A 1 -25.15 13.71 -2.49
C MET A 1 -24.57 13.42 -2.16
N THR A 2 -24.39 13.07 -2.12
CA THR A 2 -23.69 12.78 -1.81
C THR A 2 -22.67 13.06 -2.00
N GLU A 3 -22.30 13.41 -1.52
CA GLU A 3 -21.28 13.59 -1.78
C GLU A 3 -20.57 12.60 -1.84
N LYS A 4 -20.05 12.35 -2.61
CA LYS A 4 -19.24 11.37 -2.60
C LYS A 4 -17.96 11.75 -2.17
N LYS A 5 -17.32 11.07 -1.35
CA LYS A 5 -16.05 11.36 -1.00
C LYS A 5 -15.21 11.12 -2.13
N THR A 6 -14.57 12.05 -2.59
CA THR A 6 -13.68 11.93 -3.72
C THR A 6 -12.27 11.70 -3.25
N LEU A 7 -11.72 10.56 -3.57
CA LEU A 7 -10.34 10.28 -3.23
C LEU A 7 -9.42 10.96 -4.24
N LYS A 8 -8.26 11.38 -3.81
CA LYS A 8 -7.29 11.97 -4.71
C LYS A 8 -6.81 10.93 -5.70
N PRO A 9 -6.56 11.33 -6.93
CA PRO A 9 -6.15 10.36 -7.95
C PRO A 9 -4.78 9.76 -7.63
N LEU A 10 -4.56 8.55 -8.11
CA LEU A 10 -3.29 7.88 -7.94
C LEU A 10 -2.34 8.23 -9.09
N THR A 11 -1.08 8.43 -8.76
CA THR A 11 -0.05 8.53 -9.78
C THR A 11 0.26 7.12 -10.26
N ARG A 12 1.01 7.02 -11.35
CA ARG A 12 1.41 5.75 -11.88
C ARG A 12 2.19 4.95 -10.86
N ALA A 13 3.11 5.60 -10.18
CA ALA A 13 3.93 4.92 -9.18
C ALA A 13 3.10 4.41 -8.02
N GLU A 14 2.11 5.20 -7.62
CA GLU A 14 1.22 4.78 -6.53
C GLU A 14 0.34 3.62 -6.97
N MET A 15 -0.10 3.63 -8.21
CA MET A 15 -0.90 2.55 -8.73
C MET A 15 -0.12 1.24 -8.73
N ASP A 16 1.18 1.29 -8.99
CA ASP A 16 2.00 0.10 -8.95
C ASP A 16 2.00 -0.53 -7.56
N VAL A 17 2.08 0.29 -6.51
CA VAL A 17 2.00 -0.21 -5.15
C VAL A 17 0.65 -0.87 -4.91
N MET A 18 -0.43 -0.20 -5.34
CA MET A 18 -1.76 -0.74 -5.13
C MET A 18 -1.95 -2.06 -5.86
N ASN A 19 -1.39 -2.18 -7.06
CA ASN A 19 -1.51 -3.44 -7.80
C ASN A 19 -0.86 -4.60 -7.05
N VAL A 20 0.27 -4.37 -6.41
CA VAL A 20 0.91 -5.40 -5.61
C VAL A 20 0.01 -5.80 -4.45
N LEU A 21 -0.57 -4.81 -3.77
CA LEU A 21 -1.45 -5.09 -2.65
C LEU A 21 -2.73 -5.80 -3.08
N TRP A 22 -3.30 -5.38 -4.20
CA TRP A 22 -4.53 -6.02 -4.69
C TRP A 22 -4.30 -7.46 -5.13
N ASP A 23 -3.11 -7.75 -5.65
CA ASP A 23 -2.80 -9.11 -6.09
C ASP A 23 -2.55 -10.05 -4.92
N ALA A 24 -2.24 -9.51 -3.76
CA ALA A 24 -2.00 -10.32 -2.58
C ALA A 24 -3.32 -10.72 -1.94
N THR A 25 -3.30 -11.84 -1.25
CA THR A 25 -4.50 -12.32 -0.57
C THR A 25 -4.48 -11.97 0.91
N HIS A 26 -3.47 -11.24 1.35
CA HIS A 26 -3.35 -10.87 2.75
C HIS A 26 -2.51 -9.60 2.84
N ALA A 27 -2.47 -9.00 4.03
CA ALA A 27 -1.68 -7.79 4.24
C ALA A 27 -0.20 -8.08 4.08
N LEU A 28 0.55 -7.11 3.60
CA LEU A 28 1.97 -7.28 3.29
C LEU A 28 2.82 -6.29 4.07
N THR A 29 4.03 -6.70 4.41
CA THR A 29 5.03 -5.79 4.93
C THR A 29 5.63 -5.00 3.77
N VAL A 30 6.39 -3.94 4.07
CA VAL A 30 7.05 -3.17 3.02
C VAL A 30 7.99 -4.07 2.21
N ASN A 31 8.74 -4.93 2.87
CA ASN A 31 9.65 -5.84 2.15
C ASN A 31 8.89 -6.76 1.21
N GLU A 32 7.75 -7.26 1.64
CA GLU A 32 6.95 -8.14 0.79
C GLU A 32 6.38 -7.37 -0.39
N ILE A 33 6.03 -6.11 -0.20
CA ILE A 33 5.55 -5.29 -1.31
C ILE A 33 6.66 -5.07 -2.33
N VAL A 34 7.88 -4.76 -1.85
CA VAL A 34 9.01 -4.60 -2.76
C VAL A 34 9.23 -5.87 -3.56
N ASP A 35 9.15 -7.02 -2.89
CA ASP A 35 9.34 -8.30 -3.56
C ASP A 35 8.26 -8.59 -4.60
N GLY A 36 7.12 -7.97 -4.48
CA GLY A 36 6.03 -8.16 -5.42
C GLY A 36 6.17 -7.36 -6.70
N TYR A 37 7.14 -6.45 -6.78
CA TYR A 37 7.37 -5.68 -7.98
C TYR A 37 8.16 -6.48 -8.98
N ARG A 38 7.96 -6.18 -10.25
CA ARG A 38 8.80 -6.72 -11.29
C ARG A 38 10.07 -5.90 -11.34
N GLU A 39 11.11 -6.47 -11.93
CA GLU A 39 12.35 -5.73 -12.09
C GLU A 39 12.15 -4.55 -13.03
N PRO A 40 12.78 -3.42 -12.77
CA PRO A 40 13.60 -3.16 -11.60
C PRO A 40 12.72 -2.84 -10.38
N ARG A 41 13.14 -3.33 -9.23
CA ARG A 41 12.40 -3.10 -8.00
C ARG A 41 12.76 -1.76 -7.39
N PRO A 42 11.79 -1.06 -6.81
CA PRO A 42 12.08 0.20 -6.14
C PRO A 42 12.78 -0.06 -4.81
N ALA A 43 13.38 0.97 -4.27
CA ALA A 43 14.00 0.87 -2.95
C ALA A 43 12.93 0.77 -1.87
N TYR A 44 13.32 0.16 -0.76
CA TYR A 44 12.45 0.04 0.41
C TYR A 44 11.89 1.41 0.82
N THR A 45 12.77 2.40 0.92
CA THR A 45 12.35 3.73 1.37
C THR A 45 11.37 4.38 0.39
N THR A 46 11.53 4.10 -0.90
CA THR A 46 10.62 4.64 -1.90
C THR A 46 9.22 4.07 -1.71
N VAL A 47 9.13 2.76 -1.52
CA VAL A 47 7.84 2.11 -1.31
C VAL A 47 7.21 2.60 0.00
N ALA A 48 8.02 2.72 1.05
CA ALA A 48 7.50 3.20 2.33
C ALA A 48 6.91 4.60 2.21
N THR A 49 7.55 5.46 1.41
CA THR A 49 7.06 6.81 1.19
C THR A 49 5.72 6.76 0.45
N PHE A 50 5.61 5.93 -0.59
CA PHE A 50 4.36 5.80 -1.32
C PHE A 50 3.25 5.29 -0.41
N LEU A 51 3.56 4.37 0.49
CA LEU A 51 2.55 3.84 1.40
C LEU A 51 2.03 4.93 2.34
N LYS A 52 2.90 5.82 2.79
CA LYS A 52 2.44 6.92 3.63
C LYS A 52 1.51 7.84 2.86
N ILE A 53 1.83 8.12 1.61
CA ILE A 53 1.00 8.95 0.76
C ILE A 53 -0.35 8.28 0.51
N LEU A 54 -0.31 6.98 0.20
CA LEU A 54 -1.54 6.24 -0.06
C LEU A 54 -2.42 6.16 1.18
N GLU A 55 -1.82 6.03 2.35
CA GLU A 55 -2.59 6.01 3.58
C GLU A 55 -3.25 7.37 3.80
N ALA A 56 -2.53 8.44 3.55
CA ALA A 56 -3.10 9.79 3.69
C ALA A 56 -4.24 10.01 2.70
N LYS A 57 -4.19 9.38 1.54
CA LYS A 57 -5.25 9.51 0.54
C LYS A 57 -6.44 8.56 0.82
N GLY A 58 -6.29 7.66 1.79
CA GLY A 58 -7.37 6.74 2.13
C GLY A 58 -7.40 5.44 1.36
N TYR A 59 -6.32 5.11 0.66
CA TYR A 59 -6.28 3.88 -0.14
C TYR A 59 -5.77 2.68 0.62
N VAL A 60 -4.94 2.87 1.64
CA VAL A 60 -4.39 1.75 2.41
C VAL A 60 -4.45 2.07 3.90
N GLU A 61 -4.35 1.03 4.70
CA GLU A 61 -4.22 1.17 6.14
C GLU A 61 -3.05 0.31 6.58
N HIS A 62 -2.54 0.58 7.77
CA HIS A 62 -1.47 -0.23 8.31
C HIS A 62 -1.78 -0.59 9.76
N TYR A 63 -1.18 -1.67 10.21
CA TYR A 63 -1.31 -2.10 11.59
C TYR A 63 -0.13 -2.98 11.96
N LYS A 64 0.09 -3.12 13.25
CA LYS A 64 1.13 -4.01 13.76
C LYS A 64 0.46 -5.28 14.24
N LYS A 65 1.12 -6.40 14.00
CA LYS A 65 0.66 -7.65 14.56
C LYS A 65 1.31 -7.82 15.91
N VAL A 66 0.54 -8.27 16.86
CA VAL A 66 1.03 -8.46 18.23
C VAL A 66 2.20 -9.43 18.25
N GLU A 67 2.10 -10.49 17.48
CA GLU A 67 3.13 -11.53 17.49
C GLU A 67 4.47 -11.05 16.96
N THR A 68 4.46 -10.12 16.01
CA THR A 68 5.69 -9.66 15.41
C THR A 68 6.24 -8.42 16.06
N GLY A 69 5.42 -7.73 16.83
CA GLY A 69 5.86 -6.58 17.59
C GLY A 69 6.04 -5.31 16.79
N ARG A 70 7.11 -5.23 16.03
CA ARG A 70 7.45 -3.98 15.36
C ARG A 70 7.15 -3.92 13.88
N THR A 71 6.71 -5.00 13.31
CA THR A 71 6.49 -5.06 11.88
C THR A 71 5.13 -4.51 11.54
N PHE A 72 5.09 -3.55 10.61
CA PHE A 72 3.84 -3.00 10.12
C PHE A 72 3.41 -3.75 8.88
N TYR A 73 2.11 -4.00 8.80
CA TYR A 73 1.48 -4.67 7.66
C TYR A 73 0.54 -3.69 7.00
N TYR A 74 0.50 -3.71 5.68
CA TYR A 74 -0.32 -2.80 4.89
C TYR A 74 -1.37 -3.57 4.11
N SER A 75 -2.57 -3.02 4.06
CA SER A 75 -3.69 -3.65 3.40
C SER A 75 -4.45 -2.60 2.60
N PRO A 76 -4.95 -2.96 1.41
CA PRO A 76 -5.74 -1.99 0.65
C PRO A 76 -7.10 -1.82 1.30
N MET A 77 -7.55 -0.59 1.36
CA MET A 77 -8.87 -0.28 1.90
C MET A 77 -9.93 -0.29 0.81
N LEU A 78 -9.51 -0.23 -0.44
CA LEU A 78 -10.42 -0.21 -1.57
C LEU A 78 -10.12 -1.37 -2.49
N SER A 79 -11.13 -1.93 -3.11
CA SER A 79 -10.93 -3.00 -4.08
C SER A 79 -10.46 -2.43 -5.41
N ARG A 80 -9.83 -3.30 -6.16
CA ARG A 80 -9.40 -2.95 -7.52
C ARG A 80 -10.59 -2.57 -8.39
#